data_f02bcae10b3d186869c8f2f154a34d05
#
_entry.id   f02bcae10b3d186869c8f2f154a34d05
#
_cell.length_a   1.000
_cell.length_b   1.000
_cell.length_c   1.000
_cell.angle_alpha   90.00
_cell.angle_beta   90.00
_cell.angle_gamma   90.00
#
_symmetry.space_group_name_H-M   'P 1'
#
loop_
_entity.id
_entity.type
_entity.pdbx_description
1 polymer ?
#
loop_
_entity_poly.entity_id
_entity_poly.type
_entity_poly.pdbx_seq_one_letter_code
_entity_poly.pdbx_strand_id
1 'polypeptide(L)'
;MENQEEKEGSDLFQLYDLKVEVLSGEKPMVCDHQQGEHFFVIGENIVFPEEGRKSFPLYPLAAILPLLPAKQRFTEANDWMTTDAVIACPDPHCGGQFKISRQGLRTFSHSETTVVPLPESRQ
;
A
#
# COMPACT_ATOMS: atom_id res chain seq x y z
N MET A 1 9.80 6.60 20.65
CA MET A 1 9.73 7.57 19.55
C MET A 1 11.05 8.28 19.38
N GLU A 2 11.50 8.41 18.16
CA GLU A 2 12.74 9.10 17.90
C GLU A 2 12.59 10.59 18.08
N ASN A 3 13.62 11.24 18.58
CA ASN A 3 13.61 12.68 18.66
C ASN A 3 14.09 13.27 17.33
N GLN A 4 13.97 14.58 17.19
CA GLN A 4 14.29 15.27 15.96
C GLN A 4 15.77 15.15 15.59
N GLU A 5 16.63 15.15 16.58
CA GLU A 5 18.07 15.04 16.33
C GLU A 5 18.44 13.69 15.76
N GLU A 6 17.84 12.63 16.28
CA GLU A 6 18.09 11.29 15.75
C GLU A 6 17.66 11.20 14.31
N LYS A 7 16.52 11.79 13.97
CA LYS A 7 16.05 11.80 12.60
C LYS A 7 16.97 12.54 11.66
N GLU A 8 17.48 13.68 12.11
CA GLU A 8 18.37 14.46 11.28
C GLU A 8 19.67 13.74 10.99
N GLY A 9 20.21 13.03 11.97
CA GLY A 9 21.51 12.38 11.83
C GLY A 9 21.44 10.98 11.30
N SER A 10 20.26 10.43 11.09
CA SER A 10 20.11 9.04 10.71
C SER A 10 19.59 8.90 9.29
N ASP A 11 19.70 7.68 8.76
CA ASP A 11 19.13 7.36 7.47
C ASP A 11 17.80 6.61 7.60
N LEU A 12 17.16 6.70 8.74
CA LEU A 12 15.91 6.01 9.00
C LEU A 12 14.72 6.72 8.39
N PHE A 13 13.76 5.93 7.93
CA PHE A 13 12.50 6.45 7.43
C PHE A 13 11.39 5.46 7.73
N GLN A 14 10.14 5.89 7.60
CA GLN A 14 9.00 5.04 7.93
C GLN A 14 8.04 4.96 6.76
N LEU A 15 7.45 3.78 6.59
CA LEU A 15 6.38 3.54 5.64
C LEU A 15 5.25 2.83 6.39
N TYR A 16 4.02 3.07 5.94
CA TYR A 16 2.90 2.27 6.42
C TYR A 16 2.94 0.89 5.78
N ASP A 17 2.63 -0.12 6.57
CA ASP A 17 2.19 -1.40 6.03
C ASP A 17 0.78 -1.17 5.49
N LEU A 18 0.45 -1.81 4.38
CA LEU A 18 -0.87 -1.68 3.79
C LEU A 18 -1.56 -3.03 3.77
N LYS A 19 -2.89 -3.00 3.82
CA LYS A 19 -3.74 -4.15 3.56
C LYS A 19 -4.62 -3.79 2.37
N VAL A 20 -4.64 -4.65 1.35
CA VAL A 20 -5.52 -4.51 0.20
C VAL A 20 -6.56 -5.61 0.29
N GLU A 21 -7.79 -5.23 0.43
CA GLU A 21 -8.88 -6.16 0.71
C GLU A 21 -9.96 -6.08 -0.35
N VAL A 22 -10.43 -7.24 -0.80
CA VAL A 22 -11.50 -7.35 -1.78
C VAL A 22 -12.85 -7.09 -1.11
N LEU A 23 -13.61 -6.16 -1.66
CA LEU A 23 -14.97 -5.86 -1.23
C LEU A 23 -15.92 -6.19 -2.36
N SER A 24 -17.16 -6.57 -2.03
CA SER A 24 -18.19 -6.69 -3.03
C SER A 24 -18.93 -5.35 -3.14
N GLY A 25 -19.15 -4.91 -4.37
CA GLY A 25 -19.95 -3.73 -4.63
C GLY A 25 -21.41 -4.11 -4.83
N GLU A 26 -22.19 -3.19 -5.37
CA GLU A 26 -23.59 -3.45 -5.65
C GLU A 26 -23.77 -4.46 -6.79
N LYS A 27 -22.85 -4.44 -7.74
CA LYS A 27 -22.88 -5.38 -8.86
C LYS A 27 -22.12 -6.65 -8.50
N PRO A 28 -22.50 -7.80 -9.10
CA PRO A 28 -21.75 -9.03 -8.88
C PRO A 28 -20.31 -8.90 -9.38
N MET A 29 -19.40 -9.58 -8.68
CA MET A 29 -18.02 -9.65 -9.12
C MET A 29 -17.88 -10.68 -10.25
N VAL A 30 -17.16 -10.27 -11.30
CA VAL A 30 -16.84 -11.15 -12.42
C VAL A 30 -15.40 -11.59 -12.35
N CYS A 31 -14.57 -10.78 -11.71
CA CYS A 31 -13.14 -11.05 -11.55
C CYS A 31 -12.92 -12.32 -10.71
N ASP A 32 -11.73 -12.86 -10.85
CA ASP A 32 -11.35 -14.08 -10.16
C ASP A 32 -10.89 -13.79 -8.74
N HIS A 33 -11.82 -13.39 -7.89
CA HIS A 33 -11.56 -13.17 -6.46
C HIS A 33 -12.88 -13.11 -5.72
N GLN A 34 -12.81 -13.20 -4.40
CA GLN A 34 -14.00 -13.20 -3.53
C GLN A 34 -13.81 -12.19 -2.42
N GLN A 35 -14.93 -11.70 -1.91
CA GLN A 35 -14.94 -10.74 -0.80
C GLN A 35 -14.16 -11.30 0.39
N GLY A 36 -13.34 -10.44 0.98
CA GLY A 36 -12.51 -10.80 2.13
C GLY A 36 -11.13 -11.28 1.78
N GLU A 37 -10.88 -11.66 0.52
CA GLU A 37 -9.52 -12.00 0.10
C GLU A 37 -8.66 -10.74 0.20
N HIS A 38 -7.40 -10.93 0.57
CA HIS A 38 -6.55 -9.75 0.80
C HIS A 38 -5.08 -10.11 0.66
N PHE A 39 -4.27 -9.07 0.52
CA PHE A 39 -2.82 -9.19 0.66
C PHE A 39 -2.30 -7.96 1.38
N PHE A 40 -1.05 -8.03 1.80
CA PHE A 40 -0.38 -6.92 2.48
C PHE A 40 0.73 -6.38 1.61
N VAL A 41 1.06 -5.12 1.81
CA VAL A 41 2.26 -4.52 1.23
C VAL A 41 3.15 -4.13 2.40
N ILE A 42 4.31 -4.73 2.45
CA ILE A 42 5.28 -4.49 3.53
C ILE A 42 6.60 -4.11 2.87
N GLY A 43 7.02 -2.86 3.07
CA GLY A 43 8.15 -2.34 2.34
C GLY A 43 7.86 -2.34 0.84
N GLU A 44 8.68 -3.03 0.08
CA GLU A 44 8.48 -3.13 -1.37
C GLU A 44 7.85 -4.46 -1.80
N ASN A 45 7.39 -5.25 -0.83
CA ASN A 45 6.93 -6.60 -1.11
C ASN A 45 5.43 -6.75 -0.95
N ILE A 46 4.83 -7.50 -1.85
CA ILE A 46 3.47 -8.01 -1.70
C ILE A 46 3.58 -9.30 -0.89
N VAL A 47 2.81 -9.36 0.21
CA VAL A 47 2.85 -10.50 1.12
C VAL A 47 1.43 -11.05 1.25
N PHE A 48 1.25 -12.31 0.90
CA PHE A 48 -0.04 -12.98 1.06
C PHE A 48 -0.15 -13.57 2.46
N PRO A 49 -1.38 -13.70 2.99
CA PRO A 49 -1.56 -14.34 4.29
C PRO A 49 -1.16 -15.80 4.23
N GLU A 50 -0.82 -16.38 5.40
CA GLU A 50 -0.40 -17.78 5.46
C GLU A 50 -1.49 -18.72 4.97
N GLU A 51 -2.73 -18.42 5.28
CA GLU A 51 -3.86 -19.21 4.84
C GLU A 51 -4.67 -18.42 3.84
N GLY A 52 -5.29 -19.14 2.91
CA GLY A 52 -6.11 -18.52 1.90
C GLY A 52 -5.39 -18.37 0.58
N ARG A 53 -5.92 -17.54 -0.26
CA ARG A 53 -5.45 -17.38 -1.62
C ARG A 53 -4.08 -16.72 -1.68
N LYS A 54 -3.21 -17.25 -2.52
CA LYS A 54 -1.84 -16.76 -2.72
C LYS A 54 -1.63 -16.13 -4.09
N SER A 55 -2.69 -15.59 -4.69
CA SER A 55 -2.60 -14.97 -6.01
C SER A 55 -3.56 -13.80 -6.07
N PHE A 56 -3.35 -12.93 -7.06
CA PHE A 56 -4.20 -11.77 -7.26
C PHE A 56 -4.31 -11.48 -8.75
N PRO A 57 -5.52 -11.14 -9.25
CA PRO A 57 -5.70 -10.92 -10.69
C PRO A 57 -4.94 -9.70 -11.18
N LEU A 58 -4.42 -9.80 -12.40
CA LEU A 58 -3.53 -8.78 -12.96
C LEU A 58 -4.21 -7.43 -13.20
N TYR A 59 -5.43 -7.44 -13.74
CA TYR A 59 -6.07 -6.17 -14.12
C TYR A 59 -6.40 -5.31 -12.92
N PRO A 60 -7.03 -5.86 -11.87
CA PRO A 60 -7.20 -5.08 -10.65
C PRO A 60 -5.88 -4.64 -10.03
N LEU A 61 -4.86 -5.51 -10.06
CA LEU A 61 -3.56 -5.15 -9.52
C LEU A 61 -2.98 -3.95 -10.26
N ALA A 62 -3.12 -3.93 -11.59
CA ALA A 62 -2.63 -2.82 -12.39
C ALA A 62 -3.31 -1.50 -12.01
N ALA A 63 -4.58 -1.57 -11.64
CA ALA A 63 -5.32 -0.38 -11.24
C ALA A 63 -4.88 0.17 -9.88
N ILE A 64 -4.59 -0.72 -8.93
CA ILE A 64 -4.23 -0.29 -7.57
C ILE A 64 -2.74 -0.08 -7.39
N LEU A 65 -1.90 -0.71 -8.18
CA LEU A 65 -0.46 -0.71 -7.99
C LEU A 65 0.15 0.69 -7.91
N PRO A 66 -0.20 1.64 -8.77
CA PRO A 66 0.39 2.97 -8.68
C PRO A 66 0.05 3.72 -7.39
N LEU A 67 -1.04 3.34 -6.74
CA LEU A 67 -1.48 4.00 -5.52
C LEU A 67 -0.80 3.45 -4.27
N LEU A 68 -0.27 2.23 -4.35
CA LEU A 68 0.30 1.59 -3.17
C LEU A 68 1.49 2.37 -2.60
N PRO A 69 2.49 2.77 -3.40
CA PRO A 69 3.59 3.55 -2.83
C PRO A 69 3.15 4.90 -2.25
N ALA A 70 2.12 5.51 -2.85
CA ALA A 70 1.60 6.78 -2.33
C ALA A 70 0.92 6.57 -0.97
N LYS A 71 0.15 5.49 -0.84
CA LYS A 71 -0.53 5.18 0.42
C LYS A 71 0.44 4.79 1.53
N GLN A 72 1.62 4.32 1.18
CA GLN A 72 2.63 3.96 2.18
C GLN A 72 3.28 5.17 2.83
N ARG A 73 3.21 6.35 2.22
CA ARG A 73 3.88 7.55 2.69
C ARG A 73 2.92 8.44 3.47
N PHE A 74 3.49 9.31 4.30
CA PHE A 74 2.72 10.33 4.99
C PHE A 74 2.13 11.28 3.96
N THR A 75 0.90 11.70 4.21
CA THR A 75 0.21 12.66 3.35
C THR A 75 -0.34 13.79 4.23
N GLU A 76 -0.51 14.95 3.64
CA GLU A 76 -1.15 16.05 4.35
C GLU A 76 -2.60 15.67 4.67
N ALA A 77 -3.09 16.16 5.80
CA ALA A 77 -4.41 15.79 6.28
C ALA A 77 -5.52 16.10 5.28
N ASN A 78 -5.35 17.16 4.51
CA ASN A 78 -6.37 17.59 3.54
C ASN A 78 -6.19 17.00 2.15
N ASP A 79 -5.15 16.18 1.97
CA ASP A 79 -4.90 15.53 0.69
C ASP A 79 -5.90 14.38 0.50
N TRP A 80 -6.54 14.35 -0.66
CA TRP A 80 -7.52 13.29 -0.97
C TRP A 80 -6.91 11.90 -0.89
N MET A 81 -5.61 11.77 -1.00
CA MET A 81 -4.93 10.49 -0.85
C MET A 81 -5.05 9.92 0.56
N THR A 82 -5.39 10.74 1.55
CA THR A 82 -5.62 10.24 2.91
C THR A 82 -6.98 9.55 3.06
N THR A 83 -7.93 9.88 2.21
CA THR A 83 -9.30 9.38 2.34
C THR A 83 -9.71 8.40 1.26
N ASP A 84 -9.28 8.63 0.03
CA ASP A 84 -9.74 7.83 -1.10
C ASP A 84 -9.03 6.48 -1.11
N ALA A 85 -9.69 5.49 -0.56
CA ALA A 85 -9.10 4.18 -0.28
C ALA A 85 -9.75 3.04 -1.06
N VAL A 86 -10.86 3.27 -1.75
CA VAL A 86 -11.57 2.21 -2.47
C VAL A 86 -11.40 2.41 -3.96
N ILE A 87 -10.91 1.37 -4.62
CA ILE A 87 -10.62 1.39 -6.06
C ILE A 87 -11.51 0.36 -6.74
N ALA A 88 -12.15 0.76 -7.83
CA ALA A 88 -13.00 -0.14 -8.60
C ALA A 88 -12.16 -1.05 -9.51
N CYS A 89 -12.68 -2.24 -9.78
CA CYS A 89 -12.11 -3.10 -10.80
C CYS A 89 -12.19 -2.40 -12.16
N PRO A 90 -11.15 -2.44 -12.98
CA PRO A 90 -11.17 -1.74 -14.26
C PRO A 90 -12.10 -2.35 -15.30
N ASP A 91 -12.61 -3.56 -15.06
CA ASP A 91 -13.62 -4.17 -15.93
C ASP A 91 -14.97 -3.52 -15.60
N PRO A 92 -15.59 -2.78 -16.55
CA PRO A 92 -16.84 -2.09 -16.26
C PRO A 92 -18.01 -3.02 -15.97
N HIS A 93 -17.87 -4.30 -16.28
CA HIS A 93 -18.92 -5.28 -16.01
C HIS A 93 -18.72 -5.98 -14.66
N CYS A 94 -17.62 -5.71 -13.98
CA CYS A 94 -17.31 -6.33 -12.70
C CYS A 94 -17.63 -5.37 -11.56
N GLY A 95 -18.29 -5.86 -10.52
CA GLY A 95 -18.63 -5.07 -9.36
C GLY A 95 -17.57 -5.11 -8.27
N GLY A 96 -16.41 -5.70 -8.52
CA GLY A 96 -15.34 -5.80 -7.54
C GLY A 96 -14.78 -4.46 -7.14
N GLN A 97 -14.45 -4.34 -5.86
CA GLN A 97 -13.82 -3.15 -5.33
C GLN A 97 -12.68 -3.59 -4.40
N PHE A 98 -11.72 -2.72 -4.21
CA PHE A 98 -10.52 -3.03 -3.43
C PHE A 98 -10.27 -1.89 -2.46
N LYS A 99 -10.14 -2.21 -1.19
CA LYS A 99 -9.89 -1.21 -0.16
C LYS A 99 -8.44 -1.28 0.28
N ILE A 100 -7.75 -0.13 0.20
CA ILE A 100 -6.37 0.00 0.66
C ILE A 100 -6.41 0.63 2.04
N SER A 101 -5.96 -0.10 3.05
CA SER A 101 -5.96 0.40 4.43
C SER A 101 -4.54 0.48 4.96
N ARG A 102 -4.21 1.61 5.60
CA ARG A 102 -2.95 1.77 6.31
C ARG A 102 -3.03 0.99 7.60
N GLN A 103 -2.01 0.19 7.86
CA GLN A 103 -1.93 -0.59 9.08
C GLN A 103 -1.04 0.14 10.09
N GLY A 104 0.13 -0.33 10.38
CA GLY A 104 1.06 0.33 11.26
C GLY A 104 2.24 0.90 10.51
N LEU A 105 3.03 1.70 11.19
CA LEU A 105 4.26 2.24 10.63
C LEU A 105 5.40 1.26 10.87
N ARG A 106 6.28 1.16 9.89
CA ARG A 106 7.47 0.32 9.96
C ARG A 106 8.69 1.18 9.64
N THR A 107 9.75 0.97 10.38
CA THR A 107 10.98 1.74 10.21
C THR A 107 11.96 1.00 9.31
N PHE A 108 12.57 1.72 8.40
CA PHE A 108 13.57 1.20 7.46
C PHE A 108 14.81 2.06 7.53
N SER A 109 15.92 1.51 7.01
CA SER A 109 17.18 2.23 6.87
C SER A 109 17.42 2.47 5.39
N HIS A 110 17.73 3.69 5.02
CA HIS A 110 17.99 4.03 3.61
C HIS A 110 19.11 3.16 3.03
N SER A 111 20.18 2.99 3.78
CA SER A 111 21.33 2.23 3.30
C SER A 111 21.03 0.74 3.09
N GLU A 112 19.98 0.24 3.73
CA GLU A 112 19.56 -1.15 3.57
C GLU A 112 18.51 -1.32 2.48
N THR A 113 17.98 -0.21 1.95
CA THR A 113 16.94 -0.27 0.93
C THR A 113 17.43 0.11 -0.46
N THR A 114 18.49 0.88 -0.56
CA THR A 114 19.06 1.29 -1.84
C THR A 114 20.55 1.51 -1.72
N VAL A 115 21.25 1.37 -2.84
CA VAL A 115 22.69 1.64 -2.89
C VAL A 115 22.97 3.10 -3.20
N VAL A 116 21.95 3.89 -3.54
CA VAL A 116 22.11 5.31 -3.86
C VAL A 116 22.21 6.09 -2.55
N PRO A 117 23.32 6.82 -2.33
CA PRO A 117 23.47 7.54 -1.06
C PRO A 117 22.51 8.72 -0.97
N LEU A 118 22.19 9.07 0.26
CA LEU A 118 21.39 10.26 0.51
C LEU A 118 22.19 11.51 0.06
N PRO A 119 21.49 12.55 -0.42
CA PRO A 119 22.17 13.80 -0.75
C PRO A 119 22.73 14.44 0.51
N GLU A 120 23.79 15.23 0.35
CA GLU A 120 24.40 15.92 1.48
C GLU A 120 23.41 16.84 2.18
N SER A 121 22.59 17.52 1.38
CA SER A 121 21.56 18.40 1.90
C SER A 121 20.22 17.75 1.74
N ARG A 122 19.61 17.36 2.85
CA ARG A 122 18.29 16.70 2.85
C ARG A 122 17.20 17.72 3.21
N GLN A 123 16.15 17.70 2.42
CA GLN A 123 15.03 18.62 2.60
C GLN A 123 13.90 17.98 3.38
#